data_8cd04c529ab8d49c4890bab5ac0ee0ad
#
_entry.id   8cd04c529ab8d49c4890bab5ac0ee0ad
#
_cell.length_a   1.000
_cell.length_b   1.000
_cell.length_c   1.000
_cell.angle_alpha   90.00
_cell.angle_beta   90.00
_cell.angle_gamma   90.00
#
_symmetry.space_group_name_H-M   'P 1'
#
loop_
_entity.id
_entity.type
_entity.pdbx_description
1 polymer ?
#
loop_
_entity_poly.entity_id
_entity_poly.type
_entity_poly.pdbx_seq_one_letter_code
_entity_poly.pdbx_strand_id
1 'polypeptide(L)'
;WEARFLGHSALIFVIRRAVVEGHMEKIGDAAGAQVAANLLPSKLLSAYADVARLGADPAFFSLTELHTLRDAIETFGLQYAWHDLGFALDTQGDLDGAINAYRQQLKAKPDHPWAWYNLGSALGKQGNLDGAIEAFHQQLEINPDHEWAWNNLGVALDKQGDSDGAIDAYRQQIKVKPDHEGAWNNLGSALGKQGDPDGAIDAFRQQIKVNPDHEVAWNNLGIVLYDQCDPDSAIKAFRQQIKVNPNHEEARYNLGTVLGKQGDLDGAIEAYRQQLEINPDHEWAWNNLGAALGTQSNLDEAINALRQQIKVNPNHEEAWYNLGGALGKQGDLDGAINAYRQGMRHPLIKGQCHNALAWLYYEQQQNLDEAVELARTAVELDPEAPDARHTLATLLISSGNWAEAQIEATAFLQLGEPDWLETGWEDLLRFFLEAVRHNRATESVRLLEDTKSTERLRPLYVALKTLAEGPDQLTQVAPEVRQPAQALIKQFNEWLAAMESDAAASSPQSPRGGVD
;
A
#
# COMPACT_ATOMS: atom_id res chain seq x y z
N TRP A 1 -18.42 -44.11 -50.15
CA TRP A 1 -17.97 -45.34 -50.78
C TRP A 1 -17.62 -46.40 -49.72
N GLU A 2 -16.71 -46.15 -48.81
CA GLU A 2 -16.42 -47.04 -47.67
C GLU A 2 -17.65 -47.19 -46.72
N ALA A 3 -18.54 -46.25 -46.70
CA ALA A 3 -19.77 -46.30 -45.90
C ALA A 3 -20.72 -47.44 -46.28
N ARG A 4 -20.66 -48.02 -47.47
CA ARG A 4 -21.49 -49.15 -47.87
C ARG A 4 -21.14 -50.46 -47.17
N PHE A 5 -19.93 -50.57 -46.61
CA PHE A 5 -19.44 -51.79 -45.97
C PHE A 5 -19.33 -51.71 -44.46
N LEU A 6 -19.54 -50.53 -43.91
CA LEU A 6 -19.39 -50.29 -42.48
C LEU A 6 -20.78 -50.26 -41.82
N GLY A 7 -20.91 -50.92 -40.71
CA GLY A 7 -22.14 -50.81 -39.91
C GLY A 7 -22.41 -49.39 -39.46
N HIS A 8 -23.61 -49.16 -38.93
CA HIS A 8 -24.13 -47.80 -38.55
C HIS A 8 -23.11 -46.99 -37.75
N SER A 9 -22.38 -47.62 -36.81
CA SER A 9 -21.38 -46.98 -35.99
C SER A 9 -20.16 -46.49 -36.78
N ALA A 10 -19.76 -47.23 -37.81
CA ALA A 10 -18.62 -46.86 -38.64
C ALA A 10 -19.00 -45.78 -39.67
N LEU A 11 -20.23 -45.75 -40.14
CA LEU A 11 -20.77 -44.67 -40.98
C LEU A 11 -20.78 -43.34 -40.21
N ILE A 12 -21.24 -43.38 -38.96
CA ILE A 12 -21.19 -42.19 -38.06
C ILE A 12 -19.74 -41.73 -37.85
N PHE A 13 -18.79 -42.64 -37.69
CA PHE A 13 -17.39 -42.29 -37.53
C PHE A 13 -16.77 -41.62 -38.78
N VAL A 14 -17.11 -42.11 -39.98
CA VAL A 14 -16.62 -41.53 -41.24
C VAL A 14 -17.21 -40.13 -41.47
N ILE A 15 -18.51 -39.97 -41.23
CA ILE A 15 -19.16 -38.64 -41.32
C ILE A 15 -18.56 -37.69 -40.28
N ARG A 16 -18.39 -38.15 -39.05
CA ARG A 16 -17.76 -37.37 -37.96
C ARG A 16 -16.37 -36.89 -38.34
N ARG A 17 -15.54 -37.78 -38.90
CA ARG A 17 -14.19 -37.44 -39.35
C ARG A 17 -14.23 -36.44 -40.49
N ALA A 18 -15.07 -36.58 -41.44
CA ALA A 18 -15.22 -35.66 -42.59
C ALA A 18 -15.75 -34.28 -42.18
N VAL A 19 -16.64 -34.22 -41.19
CA VAL A 19 -17.15 -32.96 -40.63
C VAL A 19 -16.04 -32.26 -39.83
N VAL A 20 -15.32 -32.96 -38.93
CA VAL A 20 -14.22 -32.41 -38.12
C VAL A 20 -13.06 -31.96 -39.00
N GLU A 21 -12.78 -32.69 -40.09
CA GLU A 21 -11.68 -32.35 -41.02
C GLU A 21 -12.09 -31.27 -42.06
N GLY A 22 -13.33 -30.77 -42.02
CA GLY A 22 -13.87 -29.80 -43.01
C GLY A 22 -13.99 -30.37 -44.42
N HIS A 23 -14.03 -31.69 -44.54
CA HIS A 23 -13.98 -32.40 -45.82
C HIS A 23 -15.34 -33.01 -46.24
N MET A 24 -16.45 -32.36 -45.88
CA MET A 24 -17.79 -32.82 -46.32
C MET A 24 -17.86 -33.01 -47.84
N GLU A 25 -17.12 -32.21 -48.57
CA GLU A 25 -16.99 -32.33 -50.04
C GLU A 25 -16.31 -33.63 -50.47
N LYS A 26 -15.55 -34.29 -49.57
CA LYS A 26 -14.87 -35.56 -49.85
C LYS A 26 -15.63 -36.80 -49.42
N ILE A 27 -16.85 -36.66 -48.87
CA ILE A 27 -17.74 -37.80 -48.64
C ILE A 27 -18.38 -38.23 -49.96
N GLY A 28 -17.57 -38.49 -50.94
CA GLY A 28 -18.01 -39.07 -52.18
C GLY A 28 -18.96 -38.23 -53.02
N ASP A 29 -19.35 -38.83 -54.09
CA ASP A 29 -20.37 -38.28 -55.00
C ASP A 29 -21.69 -37.97 -54.28
N ALA A 30 -22.55 -37.22 -54.92
CA ALA A 30 -23.88 -36.84 -54.44
C ALA A 30 -24.69 -38.00 -53.86
N ALA A 31 -24.41 -39.24 -54.24
CA ALA A 31 -25.04 -40.44 -53.75
C ALA A 31 -24.64 -40.79 -52.31
N GLY A 32 -23.39 -40.60 -51.90
CA GLY A 32 -22.91 -40.84 -50.54
C GLY A 32 -23.51 -39.84 -49.55
N ALA A 33 -23.55 -38.56 -49.94
CA ALA A 33 -24.17 -37.50 -49.13
C ALA A 33 -25.70 -37.71 -49.02
N GLN A 34 -26.36 -38.19 -50.08
CA GLN A 34 -27.80 -38.48 -50.09
C GLN A 34 -28.13 -39.69 -49.19
N VAL A 35 -27.27 -40.70 -49.17
CA VAL A 35 -27.42 -41.86 -48.28
C VAL A 35 -27.21 -41.44 -46.82
N ALA A 36 -26.24 -40.64 -46.53
CA ALA A 36 -26.02 -40.09 -45.19
C ALA A 36 -27.19 -39.23 -44.72
N ALA A 37 -27.70 -38.34 -45.56
CA ALA A 37 -28.86 -37.49 -45.26
C ALA A 37 -30.18 -38.31 -45.08
N ASN A 38 -30.31 -39.45 -45.74
CA ASN A 38 -31.48 -40.30 -45.57
C ASN A 38 -31.38 -41.26 -44.36
N LEU A 39 -30.17 -41.52 -43.86
CA LEU A 39 -29.94 -42.43 -42.75
C LEU A 39 -29.85 -41.72 -41.40
N LEU A 40 -29.52 -40.43 -41.37
CA LEU A 40 -29.38 -39.66 -40.16
C LEU A 40 -30.45 -38.58 -40.05
N PRO A 41 -31.05 -38.38 -38.86
CA PRO A 41 -31.95 -37.26 -38.63
C PRO A 41 -31.30 -35.93 -39.02
N SER A 42 -32.02 -35.05 -39.72
CA SER A 42 -31.52 -33.73 -40.15
C SER A 42 -30.95 -32.92 -38.97
N LYS A 43 -31.57 -33.04 -37.81
CA LYS A 43 -31.10 -32.42 -36.56
C LYS A 43 -29.73 -32.93 -36.10
N LEU A 44 -29.43 -34.23 -36.32
CA LEU A 44 -28.11 -34.81 -35.98
C LEU A 44 -27.04 -34.31 -36.95
N LEU A 45 -27.34 -34.20 -38.23
CA LEU A 45 -26.40 -33.63 -39.22
C LEU A 45 -26.10 -32.16 -38.94
N SER A 46 -27.11 -31.39 -38.57
CA SER A 46 -26.93 -29.99 -38.13
C SER A 46 -26.02 -29.94 -36.89
N ALA A 47 -26.29 -30.74 -35.87
CA ALA A 47 -25.47 -30.78 -34.65
C ALA A 47 -24.02 -31.15 -34.94
N TYR A 48 -23.74 -32.10 -35.87
CA TYR A 48 -22.37 -32.39 -36.29
C TYR A 48 -21.67 -31.22 -36.99
N ALA A 49 -22.38 -30.50 -37.84
CA ALA A 49 -21.85 -29.33 -38.54
C ALA A 49 -21.54 -28.21 -37.55
N ASP A 50 -22.42 -27.98 -36.58
CA ASP A 50 -22.24 -26.96 -35.55
C ASP A 50 -21.11 -27.31 -34.60
N VAL A 51 -20.95 -28.58 -34.22
CA VAL A 51 -19.80 -29.07 -33.43
C VAL A 51 -18.49 -28.90 -34.20
N ALA A 52 -18.46 -29.20 -35.49
CA ALA A 52 -17.26 -28.99 -36.31
C ALA A 52 -16.89 -27.51 -36.40
N ARG A 53 -17.89 -26.63 -36.51
CA ARG A 53 -17.69 -25.18 -36.52
C ARG A 53 -17.25 -24.67 -35.14
N LEU A 54 -17.81 -25.22 -34.07
CA LEU A 54 -17.43 -24.88 -32.70
C LEU A 54 -15.93 -25.15 -32.45
N GLY A 55 -15.41 -26.31 -32.87
CA GLY A 55 -13.98 -26.62 -32.76
C GLY A 55 -13.07 -25.74 -33.63
N ALA A 56 -13.62 -25.18 -34.73
CA ALA A 56 -12.86 -24.29 -35.63
C ALA A 56 -12.91 -22.81 -35.20
N ASP A 57 -14.03 -22.33 -34.74
CA ASP A 57 -14.27 -20.94 -34.31
C ASP A 57 -15.30 -20.87 -33.16
N PRO A 58 -14.87 -21.03 -31.92
CA PRO A 58 -15.75 -20.98 -30.75
C PRO A 58 -16.45 -19.63 -30.56
N ALA A 59 -15.88 -18.54 -31.02
CA ALA A 59 -16.45 -17.19 -30.91
C ALA A 59 -17.58 -16.91 -31.89
N PHE A 60 -17.81 -17.79 -32.86
CA PHE A 60 -18.86 -17.65 -33.87
C PHE A 60 -20.26 -17.75 -33.27
N PHE A 61 -20.43 -18.51 -32.20
CA PHE A 61 -21.72 -18.82 -31.60
C PHE A 61 -22.13 -17.79 -30.56
N SER A 62 -23.41 -17.40 -30.56
CA SER A 62 -24.01 -16.69 -29.43
C SER A 62 -24.24 -17.65 -28.25
N LEU A 63 -24.39 -17.09 -27.04
CA LEU A 63 -24.70 -17.89 -25.84
C LEU A 63 -25.93 -18.77 -25.99
N THR A 64 -26.98 -18.25 -26.63
CA THR A 64 -28.23 -19.01 -26.91
C THR A 64 -27.99 -20.20 -27.83
N GLU A 65 -27.16 -20.02 -28.86
CA GLU A 65 -26.79 -21.11 -29.78
C GLU A 65 -25.95 -22.17 -29.08
N LEU A 66 -24.99 -21.75 -28.20
CA LEU A 66 -24.19 -22.68 -27.39
C LEU A 66 -25.07 -23.52 -26.45
N HIS A 67 -26.07 -22.93 -25.82
CA HIS A 67 -27.04 -23.69 -25.01
C HIS A 67 -27.87 -24.68 -25.86
N THR A 68 -28.28 -24.28 -27.05
CA THR A 68 -28.98 -25.18 -27.97
C THR A 68 -28.05 -26.32 -28.42
N LEU A 69 -26.80 -26.01 -28.69
CA LEU A 69 -25.78 -27.00 -29.08
C LEU A 69 -25.47 -27.98 -27.95
N ARG A 70 -25.45 -27.51 -26.70
CA ARG A 70 -25.34 -28.36 -25.50
C ARG A 70 -26.41 -29.43 -25.49
N ASP A 71 -27.68 -29.03 -25.69
CA ASP A 71 -28.79 -29.96 -25.66
C ASP A 71 -28.72 -30.98 -26.82
N ALA A 72 -28.18 -30.56 -27.97
CA ALA A 72 -27.92 -31.44 -29.10
C ALA A 72 -26.77 -32.42 -28.82
N ILE A 73 -25.66 -31.96 -28.21
CA ILE A 73 -24.53 -32.80 -27.81
C ILE A 73 -24.97 -33.88 -26.82
N GLU A 74 -25.82 -33.52 -25.86
CA GLU A 74 -26.36 -34.46 -24.88
C GLU A 74 -27.32 -35.47 -25.56
N THR A 75 -28.28 -34.96 -26.34
CA THR A 75 -29.29 -35.79 -27.02
C THR A 75 -28.67 -36.81 -27.96
N PHE A 76 -27.64 -36.43 -28.70
CA PHE A 76 -27.03 -37.26 -29.72
C PHE A 76 -25.73 -37.96 -29.25
N GLY A 77 -25.33 -37.79 -27.98
CA GLY A 77 -24.16 -38.45 -27.40
C GLY A 77 -22.84 -38.02 -28.02
N LEU A 78 -22.70 -36.74 -28.43
CA LEU A 78 -21.50 -36.20 -29.06
C LEU A 78 -20.43 -35.86 -28.03
N GLN A 79 -20.04 -36.85 -27.23
CA GLN A 79 -19.21 -36.65 -26.03
C GLN A 79 -17.86 -35.98 -26.29
N TYR A 80 -17.32 -36.04 -27.49
CA TYR A 80 -16.06 -35.37 -27.86
C TYR A 80 -16.15 -33.85 -27.96
N ALA A 81 -17.38 -33.33 -28.08
CA ALA A 81 -17.64 -31.90 -28.23
C ALA A 81 -17.76 -31.13 -26.91
N TRP A 82 -17.83 -31.84 -25.78
CA TRP A 82 -18.00 -31.21 -24.47
C TRP A 82 -16.85 -30.27 -24.12
N HIS A 83 -15.59 -30.62 -24.46
CA HIS A 83 -14.46 -29.74 -24.21
C HIS A 83 -14.56 -28.42 -24.98
N ASP A 84 -14.88 -28.48 -26.28
CA ASP A 84 -14.95 -27.29 -27.12
C ASP A 84 -16.17 -26.43 -26.76
N LEU A 85 -17.28 -27.05 -26.38
CA LEU A 85 -18.43 -26.35 -25.82
C LEU A 85 -18.08 -25.63 -24.51
N GLY A 86 -17.37 -26.33 -23.62
CA GLY A 86 -16.91 -25.71 -22.35
C GLY A 86 -16.03 -24.49 -22.58
N PHE A 87 -15.11 -24.58 -23.54
CA PHE A 87 -14.23 -23.47 -23.91
C PHE A 87 -15.01 -22.27 -24.49
N ALA A 88 -15.99 -22.53 -25.37
CA ALA A 88 -16.82 -21.49 -25.92
C ALA A 88 -17.70 -20.80 -24.87
N LEU A 89 -18.32 -21.57 -23.97
CA LEU A 89 -19.11 -21.05 -22.86
C LEU A 89 -18.26 -20.21 -21.88
N ASP A 90 -17.04 -20.67 -21.54
CA ASP A 90 -16.10 -19.89 -20.71
C ASP A 90 -15.71 -18.55 -21.38
N THR A 91 -15.48 -18.57 -22.69
CA THR A 91 -15.17 -17.36 -23.47
C THR A 91 -16.32 -16.36 -23.48
N GLN A 92 -17.57 -16.85 -23.45
CA GLN A 92 -18.78 -16.03 -23.39
C GLN A 92 -19.16 -15.62 -21.94
N GLY A 93 -18.40 -16.10 -20.93
CA GLY A 93 -18.63 -15.79 -19.52
C GLY A 93 -19.66 -16.67 -18.81
N ASP A 94 -20.23 -17.69 -19.48
CA ASP A 94 -21.08 -18.70 -18.84
C ASP A 94 -20.23 -19.74 -18.12
N LEU A 95 -19.75 -19.38 -16.94
CA LEU A 95 -18.88 -20.24 -16.13
C LEU A 95 -19.61 -21.53 -15.68
N ASP A 96 -20.88 -21.45 -15.32
CA ASP A 96 -21.68 -22.61 -14.88
C ASP A 96 -21.82 -23.62 -16.02
N GLY A 97 -22.15 -23.12 -17.21
CA GLY A 97 -22.24 -23.93 -18.42
C GLY A 97 -20.90 -24.57 -18.78
N ALA A 98 -19.82 -23.81 -18.72
CA ALA A 98 -18.46 -24.27 -18.99
C ALA A 98 -18.03 -25.38 -18.01
N ILE A 99 -18.21 -25.17 -16.70
CA ILE A 99 -17.88 -26.14 -15.65
C ILE A 99 -18.65 -27.45 -15.88
N ASN A 100 -19.95 -27.35 -16.21
CA ASN A 100 -20.74 -28.52 -16.50
C ASN A 100 -20.20 -29.28 -17.74
N ALA A 101 -19.92 -28.57 -18.81
CA ALA A 101 -19.39 -29.15 -20.04
C ALA A 101 -18.05 -29.87 -19.82
N TYR A 102 -17.11 -29.24 -19.10
CA TYR A 102 -15.83 -29.88 -18.75
C TYR A 102 -16.03 -31.12 -17.87
N ARG A 103 -16.94 -31.09 -16.90
CA ARG A 103 -17.30 -32.27 -16.09
C ARG A 103 -17.89 -33.40 -16.94
N GLN A 104 -18.72 -33.11 -17.96
CA GLN A 104 -19.22 -34.14 -18.89
C GLN A 104 -18.08 -34.71 -19.76
N GLN A 105 -17.14 -33.85 -20.21
CA GLN A 105 -15.95 -34.33 -20.92
C GLN A 105 -15.12 -35.30 -20.06
N LEU A 106 -14.92 -34.96 -18.79
CA LEU A 106 -14.12 -35.79 -17.85
C LEU A 106 -14.82 -37.09 -17.45
N LYS A 107 -16.17 -37.12 -17.43
CA LYS A 107 -16.91 -38.39 -17.29
C LYS A 107 -16.68 -39.31 -18.46
N ALA A 108 -16.60 -38.75 -19.68
CA ALA A 108 -16.37 -39.52 -20.89
C ALA A 108 -14.91 -39.92 -21.08
N LYS A 109 -13.98 -39.03 -20.70
CA LYS A 109 -12.56 -39.22 -20.85
C LYS A 109 -11.83 -38.57 -19.65
N PRO A 110 -11.60 -39.30 -18.54
CA PRO A 110 -10.98 -38.78 -17.32
C PRO A 110 -9.54 -38.27 -17.52
N ASP A 111 -8.82 -38.78 -18.50
CA ASP A 111 -7.45 -38.44 -18.86
C ASP A 111 -7.35 -37.41 -20.00
N HIS A 112 -8.41 -36.61 -20.22
CA HIS A 112 -8.39 -35.61 -21.28
C HIS A 112 -7.36 -34.51 -21.00
N PRO A 113 -6.41 -34.24 -21.95
CA PRO A 113 -5.21 -33.44 -21.71
C PRO A 113 -5.43 -32.02 -21.17
N TRP A 114 -6.59 -31.42 -21.46
CA TRP A 114 -6.89 -30.01 -21.13
C TRP A 114 -8.14 -29.82 -20.28
N ALA A 115 -8.97 -30.86 -20.13
CA ALA A 115 -10.29 -30.67 -19.49
C ALA A 115 -10.17 -30.35 -18.00
N TRP A 116 -9.24 -30.99 -17.28
CA TRP A 116 -8.97 -30.69 -15.88
C TRP A 116 -8.42 -29.27 -15.68
N TYR A 117 -7.47 -28.86 -16.54
CA TYR A 117 -6.92 -27.51 -16.51
C TYR A 117 -7.98 -26.44 -16.74
N ASN A 118 -8.82 -26.64 -17.78
CA ASN A 118 -9.87 -25.68 -18.10
C ASN A 118 -10.99 -25.68 -17.03
N LEU A 119 -11.32 -26.84 -16.45
CA LEU A 119 -12.24 -26.96 -15.32
C LEU A 119 -11.70 -26.16 -14.11
N GLY A 120 -10.44 -26.34 -13.75
CA GLY A 120 -9.79 -25.62 -12.68
C GLY A 120 -9.79 -24.10 -12.92
N SER A 121 -9.50 -23.68 -14.14
CA SER A 121 -9.53 -22.26 -14.52
C SER A 121 -10.94 -21.65 -14.42
N ALA A 122 -11.97 -22.36 -14.87
CA ALA A 122 -13.36 -21.90 -14.78
C ALA A 122 -13.84 -21.83 -13.32
N LEU A 123 -13.52 -22.84 -12.50
CA LEU A 123 -13.82 -22.86 -11.07
C LEU A 123 -13.10 -21.72 -10.32
N GLY A 124 -11.84 -21.45 -10.67
CA GLY A 124 -11.07 -20.34 -10.09
C GLY A 124 -11.64 -18.95 -10.43
N LYS A 125 -12.12 -18.76 -11.68
CA LYS A 125 -12.84 -17.55 -12.10
C LYS A 125 -14.18 -17.40 -11.36
N GLN A 126 -14.86 -18.49 -11.06
CA GLN A 126 -16.11 -18.51 -10.29
C GLN A 126 -15.88 -18.25 -8.79
N GLY A 127 -14.64 -18.35 -8.30
CA GLY A 127 -14.28 -18.21 -6.89
C GLY A 127 -14.32 -19.53 -6.09
N ASN A 128 -14.58 -20.64 -6.74
CA ASN A 128 -14.51 -21.97 -6.12
C ASN A 128 -13.06 -22.46 -6.09
N LEU A 129 -12.31 -21.95 -5.11
CA LEU A 129 -10.87 -22.22 -4.99
C LEU A 129 -10.57 -23.70 -4.70
N ASP A 130 -11.34 -24.34 -3.82
CA ASP A 130 -11.15 -25.75 -3.49
C ASP A 130 -11.29 -26.64 -4.72
N GLY A 131 -12.35 -26.45 -5.50
CA GLY A 131 -12.59 -27.19 -6.73
C GLY A 131 -11.53 -26.90 -7.80
N ALA A 132 -11.02 -25.68 -7.86
CA ALA A 132 -9.95 -25.30 -8.79
C ALA A 132 -8.64 -26.02 -8.44
N ILE A 133 -8.25 -26.01 -7.16
CA ILE A 133 -7.06 -26.69 -6.64
C ILE A 133 -7.11 -28.20 -6.94
N GLU A 134 -8.25 -28.84 -6.64
CA GLU A 134 -8.45 -30.26 -6.96
C GLU A 134 -8.27 -30.55 -8.45
N ALA A 135 -8.89 -29.74 -9.31
CA ALA A 135 -8.81 -29.92 -10.75
C ALA A 135 -7.37 -29.70 -11.27
N PHE A 136 -6.62 -28.74 -10.76
CA PHE A 136 -5.22 -28.55 -11.13
C PHE A 136 -4.34 -29.70 -10.65
N HIS A 137 -4.57 -30.26 -9.46
CA HIS A 137 -3.87 -31.46 -9.01
C HIS A 137 -4.13 -32.65 -9.94
N GLN A 138 -5.38 -32.90 -10.35
CA GLN A 138 -5.70 -33.95 -11.30
C GLN A 138 -5.02 -33.72 -12.67
N GLN A 139 -4.95 -32.48 -13.13
CA GLN A 139 -4.19 -32.15 -14.34
C GLN A 139 -2.71 -32.48 -14.19
N LEU A 140 -2.10 -32.19 -13.06
CA LEU A 140 -0.68 -32.39 -12.77
C LEU A 140 -0.34 -33.86 -12.50
N GLU A 141 -1.29 -34.66 -12.04
CA GLU A 141 -1.13 -36.13 -11.99
C GLU A 141 -1.03 -36.75 -13.40
N ILE A 142 -1.77 -36.19 -14.37
CA ILE A 142 -1.74 -36.63 -15.77
C ILE A 142 -0.52 -36.07 -16.49
N ASN A 143 -0.21 -34.81 -16.29
CA ASN A 143 0.92 -34.12 -16.92
C ASN A 143 1.66 -33.24 -15.90
N PRO A 144 2.69 -33.80 -15.23
CA PRO A 144 3.51 -33.06 -14.25
C PRO A 144 4.30 -31.89 -14.85
N ASP A 145 4.52 -31.88 -16.16
CA ASP A 145 5.25 -30.81 -16.86
C ASP A 145 4.34 -29.71 -17.40
N HIS A 146 3.09 -29.65 -16.94
CA HIS A 146 2.16 -28.63 -17.38
C HIS A 146 2.40 -27.30 -16.64
N GLU A 147 3.24 -26.42 -17.21
CA GLU A 147 3.67 -25.16 -16.59
C GLU A 147 2.53 -24.27 -16.10
N TRP A 148 1.46 -24.13 -16.92
CA TRP A 148 0.31 -23.29 -16.59
C TRP A 148 -0.58 -23.87 -15.48
N ALA A 149 -0.62 -25.19 -15.34
CA ALA A 149 -1.34 -25.82 -14.23
C ALA A 149 -0.65 -25.54 -12.89
N TRP A 150 0.68 -25.62 -12.85
CA TRP A 150 1.46 -25.21 -11.68
C TRP A 150 1.25 -23.74 -11.33
N ASN A 151 1.29 -22.84 -12.35
CA ASN A 151 1.01 -21.42 -12.13
C ASN A 151 -0.36 -21.19 -11.50
N ASN A 152 -1.41 -21.76 -12.11
CA ASN A 152 -2.78 -21.53 -11.67
C ASN A 152 -3.10 -22.21 -10.34
N LEU A 153 -2.45 -23.35 -10.05
CA LEU A 153 -2.49 -23.96 -8.73
C LEU A 153 -1.90 -23.02 -7.67
N GLY A 154 -0.72 -22.45 -7.93
CA GLY A 154 -0.09 -21.48 -7.04
C GLY A 154 -0.97 -20.25 -6.80
N VAL A 155 -1.57 -19.70 -7.86
CA VAL A 155 -2.50 -18.56 -7.75
C VAL A 155 -3.75 -18.92 -6.93
N ALA A 156 -4.30 -20.12 -7.09
CA ALA A 156 -5.48 -20.55 -6.35
C ALA A 156 -5.15 -20.75 -4.85
N LEU A 157 -4.00 -21.35 -4.54
CA LEU A 157 -3.51 -21.54 -3.17
C LEU A 157 -3.18 -20.20 -2.49
N ASP A 158 -2.52 -19.26 -3.19
CA ASP A 158 -2.26 -17.91 -2.65
C ASP A 158 -3.57 -17.16 -2.30
N LYS A 159 -4.57 -17.25 -3.17
CA LYS A 159 -5.91 -16.67 -2.91
C LYS A 159 -6.65 -17.35 -1.76
N GLN A 160 -6.41 -18.64 -1.52
CA GLN A 160 -6.97 -19.39 -0.41
C GLN A 160 -6.25 -19.10 0.91
N GLY A 161 -5.05 -18.49 0.86
CA GLY A 161 -4.20 -18.20 2.02
C GLY A 161 -3.20 -19.30 2.34
N ASP A 162 -3.08 -20.32 1.50
CA ASP A 162 -2.04 -21.35 1.61
C ASP A 162 -0.75 -20.87 0.91
N SER A 163 0.01 -20.06 1.63
CA SER A 163 1.26 -19.48 1.10
C SER A 163 2.33 -20.55 0.85
N ASP A 164 2.42 -21.57 1.71
CA ASP A 164 3.40 -22.64 1.55
C ASP A 164 3.12 -23.45 0.29
N GLY A 165 1.88 -23.87 0.09
CA GLY A 165 1.44 -24.58 -1.09
C GLY A 165 1.65 -23.76 -2.38
N ALA A 166 1.37 -22.46 -2.32
CA ALA A 166 1.57 -21.55 -3.46
C ALA A 166 3.06 -21.45 -3.85
N ILE A 167 3.95 -21.27 -2.87
CA ILE A 167 5.40 -21.23 -3.08
C ILE A 167 5.90 -22.53 -3.71
N ASP A 168 5.45 -23.68 -3.21
CA ASP A 168 5.85 -24.97 -3.77
C ASP A 168 5.35 -25.15 -5.21
N ALA A 169 4.13 -24.72 -5.52
CA ALA A 169 3.61 -24.76 -6.89
C ALA A 169 4.43 -23.88 -7.85
N TYR A 170 4.79 -22.64 -7.43
CA TYR A 170 5.65 -21.77 -8.26
C TYR A 170 7.06 -22.33 -8.42
N ARG A 171 7.64 -22.95 -7.39
CA ARG A 171 8.93 -23.65 -7.51
C ARG A 171 8.88 -24.81 -8.50
N GLN A 172 7.79 -25.58 -8.55
CA GLN A 172 7.61 -26.63 -9.56
C GLN A 172 7.45 -26.02 -10.96
N GLN A 173 6.69 -24.93 -11.11
CA GLN A 173 6.62 -24.21 -12.40
C GLN A 173 8.01 -23.81 -12.90
N ILE A 174 8.84 -23.22 -12.03
CA ILE A 174 10.22 -22.83 -12.36
C ILE A 174 11.09 -24.04 -12.72
N LYS A 175 10.89 -25.15 -12.04
CA LYS A 175 11.61 -26.39 -12.36
C LYS A 175 11.26 -26.91 -13.76
N VAL A 176 9.99 -26.80 -14.15
CA VAL A 176 9.52 -27.15 -15.50
C VAL A 176 10.03 -26.17 -16.53
N LYS A 177 10.00 -24.88 -16.23
CA LYS A 177 10.38 -23.81 -17.15
C LYS A 177 11.14 -22.69 -16.43
N PRO A 178 12.47 -22.81 -16.29
CA PRO A 178 13.31 -21.88 -15.54
C PRO A 178 13.37 -20.46 -16.11
N ASP A 179 13.08 -20.30 -17.39
CA ASP A 179 13.06 -19.02 -18.12
C ASP A 179 11.68 -18.34 -18.15
N HIS A 180 10.71 -18.85 -17.38
CA HIS A 180 9.40 -18.23 -17.26
C HIS A 180 9.45 -17.08 -16.26
N GLU A 181 9.54 -15.85 -16.76
CA GLU A 181 9.66 -14.62 -15.92
C GLU A 181 8.53 -14.45 -14.91
N GLY A 182 7.28 -14.77 -15.30
CA GLY A 182 6.11 -14.68 -14.42
C GLY A 182 6.15 -15.62 -13.23
N ALA A 183 6.79 -16.79 -13.38
CA ALA A 183 6.95 -17.75 -12.29
C ALA A 183 7.85 -17.20 -11.18
N TRP A 184 8.95 -16.57 -11.54
CA TRP A 184 9.84 -15.89 -10.61
C TRP A 184 9.17 -14.71 -9.91
N ASN A 185 8.36 -13.93 -10.65
CA ASN A 185 7.56 -12.84 -10.06
C ASN A 185 6.59 -13.36 -9.00
N ASN A 186 5.83 -14.40 -9.33
CA ASN A 186 4.84 -14.97 -8.42
C ASN A 186 5.50 -15.58 -7.18
N LEU A 187 6.62 -16.28 -7.37
CA LEU A 187 7.42 -16.83 -6.27
C LEU A 187 7.93 -15.71 -5.36
N GLY A 188 8.52 -14.65 -5.91
CA GLY A 188 9.02 -13.51 -5.14
C GLY A 188 7.92 -12.82 -4.34
N SER A 189 6.76 -12.61 -4.97
CA SER A 189 5.60 -12.00 -4.30
C SER A 189 5.04 -12.88 -3.16
N ALA A 190 5.00 -14.20 -3.36
CA ALA A 190 4.53 -15.15 -2.35
C ALA A 190 5.50 -15.22 -1.16
N LEU A 191 6.81 -15.28 -1.42
CA LEU A 191 7.85 -15.25 -0.38
C LEU A 191 7.82 -13.95 0.44
N GLY A 192 7.66 -12.79 -0.23
CA GLY A 192 7.52 -11.50 0.46
C GLY A 192 6.30 -11.47 1.39
N LYS A 193 5.14 -11.95 0.95
CA LYS A 193 3.93 -12.07 1.79
C LYS A 193 4.12 -13.03 2.98
N GLN A 194 4.89 -14.10 2.80
CA GLN A 194 5.20 -15.07 3.86
C GLN A 194 6.18 -14.51 4.90
N GLY A 195 6.85 -13.39 4.61
CA GLY A 195 7.88 -12.81 5.48
C GLY A 195 9.28 -13.39 5.25
N ASP A 196 9.55 -13.90 4.04
CA ASP A 196 10.88 -14.27 3.55
C ASP A 196 11.37 -13.25 2.50
N PRO A 197 11.85 -12.07 2.95
CA PRO A 197 12.32 -11.03 2.04
C PRO A 197 13.60 -11.43 1.29
N ASP A 198 14.48 -12.22 1.89
CA ASP A 198 15.71 -12.68 1.23
C ASP A 198 15.38 -13.58 0.05
N GLY A 199 14.47 -14.53 0.25
CA GLY A 199 13.95 -15.36 -0.81
C GLY A 199 13.24 -14.57 -1.90
N ALA A 200 12.47 -13.54 -1.54
CA ALA A 200 11.80 -12.64 -2.50
C ALA A 200 12.82 -11.86 -3.34
N ILE A 201 13.86 -11.29 -2.71
CA ILE A 201 14.96 -10.58 -3.40
C ILE A 201 15.63 -11.50 -4.41
N ASP A 202 15.94 -12.73 -4.01
CA ASP A 202 16.59 -13.70 -4.92
C ASP A 202 15.68 -14.07 -6.09
N ALA A 203 14.38 -14.27 -5.87
CA ALA A 203 13.43 -14.56 -6.92
C ALA A 203 13.31 -13.40 -7.94
N PHE A 204 13.19 -12.15 -7.46
CA PHE A 204 13.15 -10.98 -8.35
C PHE A 204 14.46 -10.76 -9.10
N ARG A 205 15.61 -11.03 -8.49
CA ARG A 205 16.92 -11.03 -9.17
C ARG A 205 17.00 -12.09 -10.29
N GLN A 206 16.43 -13.29 -10.08
CA GLN A 206 16.36 -14.29 -11.15
C GLN A 206 15.40 -13.85 -12.26
N GLN A 207 14.25 -13.24 -11.94
CA GLN A 207 13.36 -12.65 -12.93
C GLN A 207 14.09 -11.63 -13.81
N ILE A 208 14.85 -10.71 -13.20
CA ILE A 208 15.67 -9.70 -13.90
C ILE A 208 16.75 -10.36 -14.76
N LYS A 209 17.34 -11.45 -14.29
CA LYS A 209 18.33 -12.19 -15.09
C LYS A 209 17.71 -12.84 -16.32
N VAL A 210 16.46 -13.32 -16.22
CA VAL A 210 15.69 -13.87 -17.35
C VAL A 210 15.29 -12.74 -18.32
N ASN A 211 14.76 -11.65 -17.78
CA ASN A 211 14.36 -10.49 -18.57
C ASN A 211 14.82 -9.18 -17.89
N PRO A 212 15.99 -8.63 -18.28
CA PRO A 212 16.51 -7.39 -17.70
C PRO A 212 15.65 -6.15 -17.96
N ASP A 213 14.80 -6.19 -18.97
CA ASP A 213 13.91 -5.09 -19.35
C ASP A 213 12.50 -5.22 -18.74
N HIS A 214 12.32 -6.11 -17.77
CA HIS A 214 11.05 -6.28 -17.08
C HIS A 214 10.90 -5.24 -15.95
N GLU A 215 10.17 -4.18 -16.22
CA GLU A 215 10.01 -3.03 -15.31
C GLU A 215 9.44 -3.39 -13.93
N VAL A 216 8.46 -4.31 -13.89
CA VAL A 216 7.82 -4.75 -12.64
C VAL A 216 8.80 -5.49 -11.74
N ALA A 217 9.76 -6.24 -12.32
CA ALA A 217 10.78 -6.93 -11.54
C ALA A 217 11.69 -5.97 -10.77
N TRP A 218 12.10 -4.89 -11.43
CA TRP A 218 12.90 -3.84 -10.80
C TRP A 218 12.11 -3.09 -9.73
N ASN A 219 10.82 -2.83 -9.96
CA ASN A 219 9.95 -2.21 -8.96
C ASN A 219 9.83 -3.07 -7.70
N ASN A 220 9.47 -4.35 -7.86
CA ASN A 220 9.26 -5.27 -6.76
C ASN A 220 10.56 -5.50 -5.97
N LEU A 221 11.70 -5.63 -6.66
CA LEU A 221 13.01 -5.68 -6.03
C LEU A 221 13.28 -4.42 -5.21
N GLY A 222 13.01 -3.25 -5.77
CA GLY A 222 13.21 -1.96 -5.10
C GLY A 222 12.38 -1.83 -3.81
N ILE A 223 11.11 -2.23 -3.85
CA ILE A 223 10.21 -2.20 -2.68
C ILE A 223 10.74 -3.11 -1.57
N VAL A 224 11.04 -4.38 -1.88
CA VAL A 224 11.50 -5.32 -0.85
C VAL A 224 12.84 -4.90 -0.25
N LEU A 225 13.78 -4.39 -1.08
CA LEU A 225 15.07 -3.86 -0.56
C LEU A 225 14.86 -2.67 0.37
N TYR A 226 13.93 -1.78 0.04
CA TYR A 226 13.59 -0.65 0.91
C TYR A 226 13.01 -1.11 2.25
N ASP A 227 12.10 -2.06 2.24
CA ASP A 227 11.49 -2.63 3.45
C ASP A 227 12.53 -3.36 4.33
N GLN A 228 13.61 -3.87 3.72
CA GLN A 228 14.75 -4.47 4.42
C GLN A 228 15.82 -3.46 4.87
N CYS A 229 15.49 -2.17 4.87
CA CYS A 229 16.41 -1.11 5.24
C CYS A 229 17.72 -1.09 4.42
N ASP A 230 17.66 -1.49 3.13
CA ASP A 230 18.72 -1.31 2.13
C ASP A 230 18.32 -0.25 1.09
N PRO A 231 18.29 1.04 1.48
CA PRO A 231 17.83 2.10 0.59
C PRO A 231 18.79 2.32 -0.60
N ASP A 232 20.07 2.08 -0.46
CA ASP A 232 21.03 2.24 -1.55
C ASP A 232 20.80 1.27 -2.70
N SER A 233 20.46 0.03 -2.39
CA SER A 233 20.11 -0.97 -3.39
C SER A 233 18.71 -0.71 -3.97
N ALA A 234 17.76 -0.24 -3.16
CA ALA A 234 16.43 0.15 -3.60
C ALA A 234 16.50 1.30 -4.63
N ILE A 235 17.28 2.35 -4.36
CA ILE A 235 17.52 3.47 -5.29
C ILE A 235 18.08 2.96 -6.63
N LYS A 236 19.04 2.03 -6.60
CA LYS A 236 19.58 1.44 -7.83
C LYS A 236 18.51 0.70 -8.63
N ALA A 237 17.65 -0.07 -7.95
CA ALA A 237 16.57 -0.80 -8.59
C ALA A 237 15.54 0.15 -9.22
N PHE A 238 15.06 1.19 -8.52
CA PHE A 238 14.13 2.16 -9.07
C PHE A 238 14.74 2.99 -10.22
N ARG A 239 16.04 3.34 -10.15
CA ARG A 239 16.73 3.98 -11.27
C ARG A 239 16.80 3.08 -12.52
N GLN A 240 16.98 1.77 -12.34
CA GLN A 240 16.91 0.84 -13.47
C GLN A 240 15.49 0.71 -14.02
N GLN A 241 14.47 0.66 -13.17
CA GLN A 241 13.07 0.71 -13.59
C GLN A 241 12.79 1.93 -14.47
N ILE A 242 13.21 3.12 -14.03
CA ILE A 242 13.06 4.39 -14.80
C ILE A 242 13.81 4.31 -16.13
N LYS A 243 14.98 3.68 -16.16
CA LYS A 243 15.74 3.49 -17.40
C LYS A 243 15.03 2.57 -18.38
N VAL A 244 14.39 1.51 -17.90
CA VAL A 244 13.62 0.54 -18.70
C VAL A 244 12.34 1.19 -19.21
N ASN A 245 11.57 1.82 -18.33
CA ASN A 245 10.35 2.55 -18.69
C ASN A 245 10.37 3.96 -18.10
N PRO A 246 10.82 4.94 -18.88
CA PRO A 246 10.87 6.34 -18.43
C PRO A 246 9.51 6.97 -18.08
N ASN A 247 8.42 6.38 -18.55
CA ASN A 247 7.07 6.91 -18.35
C ASN A 247 6.26 6.08 -17.33
N HIS A 248 6.93 5.20 -16.56
CA HIS A 248 6.23 4.44 -15.52
C HIS A 248 5.71 5.38 -14.43
N GLU A 249 4.41 5.29 -14.13
CA GLU A 249 3.72 6.26 -13.28
C GLU A 249 4.25 6.34 -11.84
N GLU A 250 4.75 5.24 -11.28
CA GLU A 250 5.15 5.19 -9.87
C GLU A 250 6.67 5.14 -9.63
N ALA A 251 7.46 4.89 -10.67
CA ALA A 251 8.89 4.64 -10.49
C ALA A 251 9.64 5.81 -9.85
N ARG A 252 9.32 7.04 -10.29
CA ARG A 252 9.92 8.26 -9.74
C ARG A 252 9.38 8.61 -8.36
N TYR A 253 8.10 8.33 -8.11
CA TYR A 253 7.51 8.50 -6.79
C TYR A 253 8.22 7.59 -5.76
N ASN A 254 8.41 6.31 -6.08
CA ASN A 254 9.12 5.38 -5.22
C ASN A 254 10.57 5.80 -4.99
N LEU A 255 11.27 6.23 -6.04
CA LEU A 255 12.62 6.77 -5.94
C LEU A 255 12.68 7.98 -5.00
N GLY A 256 11.77 8.94 -5.19
CA GLY A 256 11.68 10.13 -4.36
C GLY A 256 11.41 9.82 -2.89
N THR A 257 10.56 8.83 -2.63
CA THR A 257 10.24 8.39 -1.26
C THR A 257 11.48 7.83 -0.55
N VAL A 258 12.27 6.99 -1.23
CA VAL A 258 13.49 6.43 -0.65
C VAL A 258 14.55 7.51 -0.42
N LEU A 259 14.77 8.39 -1.41
CA LEU A 259 15.73 9.51 -1.30
C LEU A 259 15.36 10.46 -0.15
N GLY A 260 14.08 10.79 -0.01
CA GLY A 260 13.60 11.66 1.08
C GLY A 260 13.83 11.07 2.45
N LYS A 261 13.60 9.77 2.63
CA LYS A 261 13.88 9.08 3.90
C LYS A 261 15.37 8.94 4.20
N GLN A 262 16.25 8.92 3.18
CA GLN A 262 17.70 9.00 3.35
C GLN A 262 18.20 10.42 3.66
N GLY A 263 17.34 11.43 3.59
CA GLY A 263 17.71 12.84 3.76
C GLY A 263 18.23 13.52 2.49
N ASP A 264 18.26 12.82 1.35
CA ASP A 264 18.54 13.45 0.05
C ASP A 264 17.28 14.17 -0.45
N LEU A 265 16.99 15.31 0.18
CA LEU A 265 15.81 16.10 -0.13
C LEU A 265 15.84 16.68 -1.55
N ASP A 266 17.02 17.07 -2.05
CA ASP A 266 17.15 17.59 -3.42
C ASP A 266 16.80 16.52 -4.46
N GLY A 267 17.35 15.32 -4.27
CA GLY A 267 17.03 14.18 -5.13
C GLY A 267 15.55 13.77 -5.07
N ALA A 268 14.96 13.82 -3.87
CA ALA A 268 13.53 13.52 -3.66
C ALA A 268 12.63 14.55 -4.38
N ILE A 269 12.88 15.84 -4.20
CA ILE A 269 12.14 16.93 -4.85
C ILE A 269 12.19 16.80 -6.37
N GLU A 270 13.36 16.55 -6.93
CA GLU A 270 13.52 16.36 -8.37
C GLU A 270 12.72 15.13 -8.88
N ALA A 271 12.79 14.01 -8.15
CA ALA A 271 12.05 12.81 -8.51
C ALA A 271 10.53 13.02 -8.45
N TYR A 272 10.01 13.71 -7.43
CA TYR A 272 8.58 14.03 -7.34
C TYR A 272 8.13 15.01 -8.44
N ARG A 273 8.94 16.03 -8.78
CA ARG A 273 8.63 16.93 -9.90
C ARG A 273 8.53 16.18 -11.22
N GLN A 274 9.49 15.30 -11.50
CA GLN A 274 9.45 14.46 -12.70
C GLN A 274 8.26 13.49 -12.71
N GLN A 275 7.85 12.99 -11.55
CA GLN A 275 6.62 12.19 -11.42
C GLN A 275 5.39 13.00 -11.79
N LEU A 276 5.31 14.25 -11.31
CA LEU A 276 4.19 15.15 -11.57
C LEU A 276 4.15 15.70 -13.01
N GLU A 277 5.27 15.68 -13.74
CA GLU A 277 5.30 15.93 -15.19
C GLU A 277 4.60 14.80 -15.97
N ILE A 278 4.70 13.54 -15.48
CA ILE A 278 4.06 12.38 -16.12
C ILE A 278 2.58 12.29 -15.71
N ASN A 279 2.31 12.38 -14.42
CA ASN A 279 0.97 12.32 -13.86
C ASN A 279 0.72 13.52 -12.91
N PRO A 280 0.18 14.64 -13.44
CA PRO A 280 -0.13 15.84 -12.64
C PRO A 280 -1.19 15.61 -11.54
N ASP A 281 -1.97 14.54 -11.66
CA ASP A 281 -3.02 14.19 -10.70
C ASP A 281 -2.55 13.19 -9.62
N HIS A 282 -1.23 12.95 -9.53
CA HIS A 282 -0.66 12.04 -8.53
C HIS A 282 -0.63 12.71 -7.15
N GLU A 283 -1.65 12.46 -6.34
CA GLU A 283 -1.87 13.14 -5.04
C GLU A 283 -0.72 12.97 -4.04
N TRP A 284 -0.19 11.75 -3.91
CA TRP A 284 0.91 11.47 -2.97
C TRP A 284 2.22 12.14 -3.37
N ALA A 285 2.47 12.32 -4.68
CA ALA A 285 3.66 13.02 -5.12
C ALA A 285 3.59 14.52 -4.77
N TRP A 286 2.42 15.15 -4.87
CA TRP A 286 2.22 16.53 -4.42
C TRP A 286 2.43 16.66 -2.91
N ASN A 287 1.89 15.74 -2.11
CA ASN A 287 2.07 15.75 -0.66
C ASN A 287 3.54 15.66 -0.27
N ASN A 288 4.24 14.66 -0.81
CA ASN A 288 5.62 14.39 -0.46
C ASN A 288 6.57 15.49 -0.99
N LEU A 289 6.25 16.07 -2.15
CA LEU A 289 6.93 17.26 -2.66
C LEU A 289 6.77 18.44 -1.68
N GLY A 290 5.54 18.70 -1.23
CA GLY A 290 5.26 19.75 -0.27
C GLY A 290 5.98 19.55 1.06
N ALA A 291 6.00 18.32 1.58
CA ALA A 291 6.70 17.98 2.81
C ALA A 291 8.23 18.15 2.68
N ALA A 292 8.82 17.65 1.59
CA ALA A 292 10.26 17.78 1.34
C ALA A 292 10.71 19.24 1.20
N LEU A 293 9.95 20.06 0.45
CA LEU A 293 10.17 21.49 0.29
C LEU A 293 10.02 22.25 1.63
N GLY A 294 9.01 21.86 2.43
CA GLY A 294 8.80 22.42 3.77
C GLY A 294 9.96 22.14 4.73
N THR A 295 10.56 20.96 4.64
CA THR A 295 11.76 20.58 5.40
C THR A 295 12.98 21.40 4.98
N GLN A 296 13.12 21.72 3.69
CA GLN A 296 14.17 22.62 3.17
C GLN A 296 13.87 24.10 3.43
N SER A 297 12.77 24.44 4.13
CA SER A 297 12.30 25.82 4.35
C SER A 297 11.96 26.59 3.07
N ASN A 298 11.73 25.91 1.95
CA ASN A 298 11.17 26.51 0.73
C ASN A 298 9.64 26.56 0.84
N LEU A 299 9.15 27.44 1.73
CA LEU A 299 7.77 27.45 2.16
C LEU A 299 6.80 27.85 1.02
N ASP A 300 7.19 28.76 0.12
CA ASP A 300 6.34 29.22 -0.99
C ASP A 300 5.98 28.07 -1.94
N GLU A 301 7.00 27.30 -2.34
CA GLU A 301 6.79 26.14 -3.22
C GLU A 301 6.08 25.00 -2.49
N ALA A 302 6.38 24.77 -1.20
CA ALA A 302 5.71 23.78 -0.39
C ALA A 302 4.18 24.05 -0.31
N ILE A 303 3.80 25.29 0.00
CA ILE A 303 2.39 25.74 0.06
C ILE A 303 1.71 25.55 -1.30
N ASN A 304 2.40 25.89 -2.40
CA ASN A 304 1.86 25.67 -3.74
C ASN A 304 1.64 24.20 -4.05
N ALA A 305 2.58 23.32 -3.71
CA ALA A 305 2.45 21.88 -3.91
C ALA A 305 1.26 21.30 -3.11
N LEU A 306 1.14 21.67 -1.83
CA LEU A 306 0.04 21.22 -0.96
C LEU A 306 -1.33 21.75 -1.43
N ARG A 307 -1.39 22.97 -1.96
CA ARG A 307 -2.62 23.50 -2.58
C ARG A 307 -3.00 22.73 -3.85
N GLN A 308 -2.02 22.29 -4.67
CA GLN A 308 -2.31 21.42 -5.83
C GLN A 308 -2.80 20.05 -5.37
N GLN A 309 -2.21 19.46 -4.35
CA GLN A 309 -2.71 18.22 -3.77
C GLN A 309 -4.17 18.34 -3.35
N ILE A 310 -4.53 19.39 -2.59
CA ILE A 310 -5.91 19.63 -2.16
C ILE A 310 -6.86 19.82 -3.35
N LYS A 311 -6.38 20.42 -4.44
CA LYS A 311 -7.16 20.57 -5.67
C LYS A 311 -7.40 19.22 -6.36
N VAL A 312 -6.41 18.33 -6.38
CA VAL A 312 -6.52 16.98 -6.95
C VAL A 312 -7.42 16.11 -6.07
N ASN A 313 -7.17 16.08 -4.77
CA ASN A 313 -7.99 15.35 -3.80
C ASN A 313 -8.33 16.23 -2.58
N PRO A 314 -9.48 16.90 -2.57
CA PRO A 314 -9.90 17.74 -1.44
C PRO A 314 -10.12 16.97 -0.14
N ASN A 315 -10.28 15.65 -0.22
CA ASN A 315 -10.48 14.77 0.93
C ASN A 315 -9.19 14.14 1.45
N HIS A 316 -8.03 14.48 0.86
CA HIS A 316 -6.76 14.01 1.37
C HIS A 316 -6.45 14.68 2.72
N GLU A 317 -6.48 13.89 3.76
CA GLU A 317 -6.47 14.38 5.13
C GLU A 317 -5.17 15.09 5.49
N GLU A 318 -4.03 14.48 5.24
CA GLU A 318 -2.70 15.00 5.58
C GLU A 318 -2.36 16.33 4.88
N ALA A 319 -2.94 16.60 3.72
CA ALA A 319 -2.66 17.82 2.97
C ALA A 319 -3.05 19.09 3.74
N TRP A 320 -4.20 19.06 4.41
CA TRP A 320 -4.66 20.19 5.21
C TRP A 320 -3.77 20.43 6.44
N TYR A 321 -3.33 19.36 7.10
CA TYR A 321 -2.40 19.42 8.22
C TYR A 321 -1.05 20.01 7.80
N ASN A 322 -0.46 19.44 6.72
CA ASN A 322 0.82 19.90 6.19
C ASN A 322 0.74 21.35 5.68
N LEU A 323 -0.35 21.73 5.02
CA LEU A 323 -0.59 23.12 4.58
C LEU A 323 -0.64 24.08 5.78
N GLY A 324 -1.33 23.71 6.84
CA GLY A 324 -1.38 24.49 8.08
C GLY A 324 0.00 24.71 8.68
N GLY A 325 0.83 23.66 8.75
CA GLY A 325 2.20 23.74 9.24
C GLY A 325 3.10 24.63 8.37
N ALA A 326 3.01 24.50 7.05
CA ALA A 326 3.79 25.33 6.13
C ALA A 326 3.40 26.82 6.20
N LEU A 327 2.10 27.11 6.25
CA LEU A 327 1.58 28.49 6.41
C LEU A 327 1.97 29.09 7.77
N GLY A 328 1.89 28.33 8.85
CA GLY A 328 2.33 28.76 10.19
C GLY A 328 3.81 29.12 10.21
N LYS A 329 4.67 28.28 9.63
CA LYS A 329 6.11 28.55 9.50
C LYS A 329 6.40 29.77 8.61
N GLN A 330 5.56 30.06 7.62
CA GLN A 330 5.65 31.25 6.77
C GLN A 330 5.20 32.52 7.48
N GLY A 331 4.43 32.38 8.57
CA GLY A 331 3.83 33.50 9.32
C GLY A 331 2.42 33.89 8.83
N ASP A 332 1.84 33.15 7.88
CA ASP A 332 0.43 33.30 7.50
C ASP A 332 -0.46 32.57 8.51
N LEU A 333 -0.66 33.21 9.67
CA LEU A 333 -1.41 32.63 10.78
C LEU A 333 -2.87 32.38 10.45
N ASP A 334 -3.52 33.29 9.75
CA ASP A 334 -4.93 33.17 9.35
C ASP A 334 -5.09 32.00 8.37
N GLY A 335 -4.17 31.86 7.43
CA GLY A 335 -4.13 30.73 6.52
C GLY A 335 -3.92 29.41 7.25
N ALA A 336 -2.99 29.36 8.21
CA ALA A 336 -2.72 28.17 9.02
C ALA A 336 -3.94 27.74 9.85
N ILE A 337 -4.57 28.68 10.55
CA ILE A 337 -5.81 28.45 11.33
C ILE A 337 -6.91 27.86 10.42
N ASN A 338 -7.11 28.46 9.24
CA ASN A 338 -8.10 27.96 8.30
C ASN A 338 -7.79 26.54 7.82
N ALA A 339 -6.54 26.26 7.46
CA ALA A 339 -6.13 24.94 7.02
C ALA A 339 -6.34 23.89 8.11
N TYR A 340 -5.92 24.14 9.36
CA TYR A 340 -6.17 23.20 10.47
C TYR A 340 -7.65 23.00 10.74
N ARG A 341 -8.48 24.05 10.68
CA ARG A 341 -9.95 23.93 10.82
C ARG A 341 -10.59 23.10 9.71
N GLN A 342 -10.07 23.14 8.49
CA GLN A 342 -10.51 22.22 7.42
C GLN A 342 -10.08 20.78 7.76
N GLY A 343 -8.82 20.56 8.19
CA GLY A 343 -8.31 19.27 8.60
C GLY A 343 -9.10 18.62 9.75
N MET A 344 -9.62 19.42 10.70
CA MET A 344 -10.47 18.92 11.79
C MET A 344 -11.78 18.24 11.33
N ARG A 345 -12.17 18.41 10.06
CA ARG A 345 -13.34 17.75 9.49
C ARG A 345 -13.07 16.29 9.13
N HIS A 346 -11.79 15.91 9.07
CA HIS A 346 -11.35 14.58 8.70
C HIS A 346 -11.04 13.75 9.95
N PRO A 347 -11.71 12.61 10.16
CA PRO A 347 -11.62 11.85 11.41
C PRO A 347 -10.20 11.43 11.79
N LEU A 348 -9.37 11.00 10.82
CA LEU A 348 -8.04 10.44 11.08
C LEU A 348 -7.02 11.48 11.58
N ILE A 349 -7.09 12.72 11.09
CA ILE A 349 -6.16 13.80 11.49
C ILE A 349 -6.79 14.82 12.44
N LYS A 350 -8.03 14.58 12.86
CA LYS A 350 -8.78 15.52 13.70
C LYS A 350 -8.01 15.88 14.97
N GLY A 351 -7.50 14.88 15.68
CA GLY A 351 -6.69 15.08 16.88
C GLY A 351 -5.41 15.86 16.62
N GLN A 352 -4.67 15.52 15.59
CA GLN A 352 -3.45 16.20 15.18
C GLN A 352 -3.70 17.67 14.83
N CYS A 353 -4.78 17.99 14.09
CA CYS A 353 -5.14 19.36 13.76
C CYS A 353 -5.55 20.18 15.00
N HIS A 354 -6.25 19.57 15.98
CA HIS A 354 -6.56 20.22 17.24
C HIS A 354 -5.27 20.54 18.00
N ASN A 355 -4.35 19.59 18.10
CA ASN A 355 -3.06 19.78 18.76
C ASN A 355 -2.23 20.89 18.09
N ALA A 356 -2.11 20.83 16.76
CA ALA A 356 -1.34 21.82 16.00
C ALA A 356 -1.90 23.23 16.10
N LEU A 357 -3.24 23.38 16.10
CA LEU A 357 -3.87 24.70 16.29
C LEU A 357 -3.71 25.19 17.73
N ALA A 358 -3.81 24.31 18.72
CA ALA A 358 -3.56 24.64 20.11
C ALA A 358 -2.12 25.15 20.31
N TRP A 359 -1.15 24.45 19.70
CA TRP A 359 0.25 24.84 19.74
C TRP A 359 0.50 26.18 19.03
N LEU A 360 -0.10 26.40 17.87
CA LEU A 360 -0.02 27.66 17.14
C LEU A 360 -0.51 28.84 17.99
N TYR A 361 -1.65 28.70 18.68
CA TYR A 361 -2.16 29.72 19.58
C TYR A 361 -1.23 29.95 20.79
N TYR A 362 -0.62 28.90 21.34
CA TYR A 362 0.40 29.02 22.39
C TYR A 362 1.61 29.83 21.93
N GLU A 363 2.19 29.51 20.79
CA GLU A 363 3.35 30.23 20.24
C GLU A 363 3.04 31.71 19.99
N GLN A 364 1.84 32.02 19.57
CA GLN A 364 1.39 33.40 19.34
C GLN A 364 0.91 34.10 20.61
N GLN A 365 0.86 33.44 21.76
CA GLN A 365 0.30 33.94 23.02
C GLN A 365 -1.11 34.53 22.84
N GLN A 366 -1.93 33.91 21.99
CA GLN A 366 -3.30 34.32 21.64
C GLN A 366 -4.27 33.18 21.96
N ASN A 367 -5.50 33.56 22.31
CA ASN A 367 -6.61 32.63 22.50
C ASN A 367 -6.25 31.42 23.40
N LEU A 368 -5.48 31.66 24.49
CA LEU A 368 -4.97 30.57 25.33
C LEU A 368 -6.08 29.69 25.93
N ASP A 369 -7.25 30.24 26.23
CA ASP A 369 -8.39 29.45 26.71
C ASP A 369 -8.89 28.51 25.62
N GLU A 370 -9.03 28.96 24.35
CA GLU A 370 -9.39 28.11 23.21
C GLU A 370 -8.30 27.08 22.96
N ALA A 371 -7.02 27.45 23.11
CA ALA A 371 -5.89 26.53 22.95
C ALA A 371 -5.95 25.36 23.94
N VAL A 372 -6.27 25.61 25.22
CA VAL A 372 -6.44 24.58 26.24
C VAL A 372 -7.57 23.62 25.86
N GLU A 373 -8.72 24.14 25.43
CA GLU A 373 -9.86 23.29 25.02
C GLU A 373 -9.55 22.45 23.76
N LEU A 374 -8.83 23.02 22.80
CA LEU A 374 -8.34 22.27 21.63
C LEU A 374 -7.38 21.17 22.03
N ALA A 375 -6.42 21.45 22.90
CA ALA A 375 -5.47 20.44 23.38
C ALA A 375 -6.16 19.33 24.19
N ARG A 376 -7.19 19.66 25.01
CA ARG A 376 -8.02 18.65 25.68
C ARG A 376 -8.72 17.74 24.68
N THR A 377 -9.33 18.33 23.67
CA THR A 377 -9.99 17.58 22.60
C THR A 377 -9.00 16.67 21.87
N ALA A 378 -7.77 17.13 21.63
CA ALA A 378 -6.73 16.30 21.02
C ALA A 378 -6.39 15.08 21.88
N VAL A 379 -6.22 15.25 23.21
CA VAL A 379 -5.97 14.15 24.17
C VAL A 379 -7.17 13.21 24.28
N GLU A 380 -8.41 13.73 24.23
CA GLU A 380 -9.62 12.88 24.23
C GLU A 380 -9.73 12.02 22.99
N LEU A 381 -9.32 12.53 21.82
CA LEU A 381 -9.35 11.82 20.55
C LEU A 381 -8.24 10.75 20.44
N ASP A 382 -7.07 11.03 21.01
CA ASP A 382 -5.95 10.11 21.08
C ASP A 382 -5.26 10.22 22.47
N PRO A 383 -5.71 9.43 23.45
CA PRO A 383 -5.14 9.46 24.80
C PRO A 383 -3.70 8.95 24.89
N GLU A 384 -3.20 8.25 23.88
CA GLU A 384 -1.85 7.70 23.83
C GLU A 384 -0.87 8.59 23.04
N ALA A 385 -1.33 9.73 22.49
CA ALA A 385 -0.47 10.68 21.78
C ALA A 385 0.38 11.52 22.77
N PRO A 386 1.70 11.31 22.86
CA PRO A 386 2.57 12.07 23.77
C PRO A 386 2.56 13.56 23.46
N ASP A 387 2.53 13.93 22.17
CA ASP A 387 2.55 15.31 21.70
C ASP A 387 1.32 16.10 22.15
N ALA A 388 0.13 15.49 22.11
CA ALA A 388 -1.10 16.12 22.56
C ALA A 388 -1.10 16.37 24.07
N ARG A 389 -0.62 15.41 24.86
CA ARG A 389 -0.46 15.55 26.32
C ARG A 389 0.59 16.58 26.68
N HIS A 390 1.72 16.60 25.96
CA HIS A 390 2.77 17.61 26.11
C HIS A 390 2.22 19.03 25.86
N THR A 391 1.50 19.21 24.75
CA THR A 391 0.87 20.51 24.41
C THR A 391 -0.11 20.95 25.50
N LEU A 392 -0.98 20.04 25.96
CA LEU A 392 -1.95 20.33 27.02
C LEU A 392 -1.25 20.70 28.33
N ALA A 393 -0.23 19.92 28.73
CA ALA A 393 0.55 20.21 29.95
C ALA A 393 1.20 21.60 29.90
N THR A 394 1.81 21.95 28.75
CA THR A 394 2.46 23.26 28.55
C THR A 394 1.47 24.42 28.64
N LEU A 395 0.31 24.28 27.98
CA LEU A 395 -0.77 25.26 28.03
C LEU A 395 -1.36 25.43 29.45
N LEU A 396 -1.52 24.34 30.17
CA LEU A 396 -2.02 24.36 31.55
C LEU A 396 -1.06 25.07 32.50
N ILE A 397 0.27 24.93 32.31
CA ILE A 397 1.26 25.70 33.08
C ILE A 397 1.11 27.20 32.75
N SER A 398 1.05 27.54 31.48
CA SER A 398 0.92 28.93 31.03
C SER A 398 -0.35 29.60 31.56
N SER A 399 -1.41 28.82 31.78
CA SER A 399 -2.66 29.26 32.41
C SER A 399 -2.61 29.22 33.96
N GLY A 400 -1.51 28.81 34.56
CA GLY A 400 -1.33 28.72 36.02
C GLY A 400 -1.94 27.47 36.68
N ASN A 401 -2.46 26.51 35.90
CA ASN A 401 -3.07 25.27 36.40
C ASN A 401 -2.03 24.14 36.53
N TRP A 402 -1.11 24.29 37.48
CA TRP A 402 -0.04 23.31 37.69
C TRP A 402 -0.55 21.91 38.05
N ALA A 403 -1.62 21.82 38.85
CA ALA A 403 -2.09 20.53 39.33
C ALA A 403 -2.54 19.59 38.19
N GLU A 404 -3.23 20.13 37.20
CA GLU A 404 -3.64 19.39 36.01
C GLU A 404 -2.48 19.19 35.05
N ALA A 405 -1.63 20.21 34.86
CA ALA A 405 -0.41 20.11 34.05
C ALA A 405 0.48 18.95 34.50
N GLN A 406 0.62 18.71 35.81
CA GLN A 406 1.42 17.62 36.37
C GLN A 406 0.84 16.24 35.99
N ILE A 407 -0.49 16.11 35.91
CA ILE A 407 -1.14 14.84 35.51
C ILE A 407 -0.78 14.52 34.06
N GLU A 408 -0.94 15.49 33.17
CA GLU A 408 -0.65 15.31 31.75
C GLU A 408 0.86 15.13 31.49
N ALA A 409 1.70 15.86 32.23
CA ALA A 409 3.15 15.70 32.17
C ALA A 409 3.62 14.31 32.63
N THR A 410 3.01 13.78 33.69
CA THR A 410 3.28 12.40 34.14
C THR A 410 2.93 11.40 33.04
N ALA A 411 1.79 11.57 32.40
CA ALA A 411 1.33 10.67 31.34
C ALA A 411 2.25 10.72 30.11
N PHE A 412 2.62 11.90 29.59
CA PHE A 412 3.51 11.94 28.41
C PHE A 412 4.91 11.43 28.71
N LEU A 413 5.45 11.63 29.93
CA LEU A 413 6.74 11.08 30.31
C LEU A 413 6.75 9.54 30.44
N GLN A 414 5.59 8.95 30.70
CA GLN A 414 5.42 7.49 30.78
C GLN A 414 5.14 6.87 29.41
N LEU A 415 4.41 7.57 28.52
CA LEU A 415 4.07 7.12 27.18
C LEU A 415 5.25 7.27 26.20
N GLY A 416 6.16 8.24 26.43
CA GLY A 416 7.26 8.54 25.52
C GLY A 416 8.21 7.36 25.35
N GLU A 417 8.21 6.74 24.17
CA GLU A 417 9.23 5.81 23.73
C GLU A 417 10.61 6.50 23.64
N PRO A 418 11.75 5.77 23.71
CA PRO A 418 13.08 6.34 23.58
C PRO A 418 13.23 7.23 22.34
N ASP A 419 12.63 6.84 21.22
CA ASP A 419 12.72 7.57 19.95
C ASP A 419 11.99 8.93 20.00
N TRP A 420 10.89 9.03 20.77
CA TRP A 420 10.19 10.29 20.98
C TRP A 420 11.04 11.30 21.75
N LEU A 421 11.85 10.85 22.71
CA LEU A 421 12.75 11.73 23.45
C LEU A 421 13.90 12.29 22.57
N GLU A 422 14.28 11.56 21.52
CA GLU A 422 15.27 12.07 20.55
C GLU A 422 14.65 13.10 19.59
N THR A 423 13.43 12.87 19.15
CA THR A 423 12.72 13.75 18.19
C THR A 423 11.97 14.89 18.87
N GLY A 424 11.39 14.66 20.05
CA GLY A 424 10.62 15.62 20.84
C GLY A 424 11.42 16.35 21.93
N TRP A 425 12.76 16.32 21.88
CA TRP A 425 13.62 16.92 22.91
C TRP A 425 13.39 18.43 23.11
N GLU A 426 13.22 19.18 22.03
CA GLU A 426 12.96 20.62 22.11
C GLU A 426 11.61 20.92 22.78
N ASP A 427 10.59 20.15 22.48
CA ASP A 427 9.26 20.29 23.06
C ASP A 427 9.28 19.95 24.56
N LEU A 428 9.99 18.89 24.94
CA LEU A 428 10.21 18.55 26.35
C LEU A 428 10.89 19.69 27.10
N LEU A 429 11.91 20.30 26.49
CA LEU A 429 12.60 21.45 27.10
C LEU A 429 11.68 22.66 27.22
N ARG A 430 10.78 22.90 26.29
CA ARG A 430 9.79 24.01 26.36
C ARG A 430 8.83 23.84 27.53
N PHE A 431 8.36 22.61 27.78
CA PHE A 431 7.54 22.34 28.97
C PHE A 431 8.28 22.70 30.27
N PHE A 432 9.52 22.25 30.44
CA PHE A 432 10.26 22.54 31.64
C PHE A 432 10.72 24.00 31.74
N LEU A 433 10.98 24.66 30.61
CA LEU A 433 11.21 26.10 30.57
C LEU A 433 10.01 26.88 31.09
N GLU A 434 8.80 26.52 30.63
CA GLU A 434 7.57 27.16 31.07
C GLU A 434 7.32 26.90 32.55
N ALA A 435 7.63 25.69 33.03
CA ALA A 435 7.57 25.40 34.46
C ALA A 435 8.56 26.24 35.28
N VAL A 436 9.79 26.43 34.81
CA VAL A 436 10.79 27.30 35.47
C VAL A 436 10.30 28.76 35.46
N ARG A 437 9.77 29.26 34.37
CA ARG A 437 9.19 30.60 34.24
C ARG A 437 8.09 30.86 35.28
N HIS A 438 7.31 29.87 35.60
CA HIS A 438 6.26 29.92 36.60
C HIS A 438 6.71 29.48 38.02
N ASN A 439 8.03 29.51 38.27
CA ASN A 439 8.64 29.15 39.56
C ASN A 439 8.35 27.72 40.03
N ARG A 440 8.26 26.75 39.06
CA ARG A 440 7.96 25.34 39.32
C ARG A 440 9.19 24.42 39.17
N ALA A 441 10.41 24.94 39.31
CA ALA A 441 11.61 24.13 39.17
C ALA A 441 11.68 22.98 40.19
N THR A 442 11.28 23.23 41.44
CA THR A 442 11.26 22.20 42.52
C THR A 442 10.23 21.11 42.19
N GLU A 443 9.04 21.50 41.74
CA GLU A 443 7.99 20.56 41.37
C GLU A 443 8.37 19.76 40.11
N SER A 444 9.09 20.37 39.17
CA SER A 444 9.65 19.70 37.98
C SER A 444 10.70 18.63 38.37
N VAL A 445 11.54 18.89 39.37
CA VAL A 445 12.46 17.90 39.91
C VAL A 445 11.69 16.69 40.46
N ARG A 446 10.64 16.94 41.28
CA ARG A 446 9.82 15.88 41.85
C ARG A 446 9.10 15.10 40.76
N LEU A 447 8.58 15.75 39.71
CA LEU A 447 7.94 15.08 38.58
C LEU A 447 8.89 14.08 37.91
N LEU A 448 10.17 14.44 37.69
CA LEU A 448 11.14 13.51 37.12
C LEU A 448 11.52 12.37 38.08
N GLU A 449 11.50 12.61 39.39
CA GLU A 449 11.73 11.59 40.42
C GLU A 449 10.56 10.60 40.47
N ASP A 450 9.32 11.10 40.52
CA ASP A 450 8.07 10.30 40.59
C ASP A 450 7.86 9.43 39.35
N THR A 451 8.19 9.94 38.17
CA THR A 451 8.13 9.21 36.88
C THR A 451 9.33 8.31 36.62
N LYS A 452 10.32 8.27 37.54
CA LYS A 452 11.59 7.54 37.39
C LYS A 452 12.38 7.94 36.13
N SER A 453 12.21 9.16 35.68
CA SER A 453 12.87 9.72 34.49
C SER A 453 14.24 10.33 34.77
N THR A 454 14.69 10.34 36.01
CA THR A 454 15.92 11.01 36.46
C THR A 454 17.19 10.51 35.77
N GLU A 455 17.33 9.20 35.57
CA GLU A 455 18.53 8.64 34.93
C GLU A 455 18.46 8.85 33.40
N ARG A 456 17.30 8.67 32.79
CA ARG A 456 17.05 8.86 31.35
C ARG A 456 17.25 10.34 30.95
N LEU A 457 16.81 11.27 31.79
CA LEU A 457 16.91 12.72 31.57
C LEU A 457 17.92 13.37 32.51
N ARG A 458 19.03 12.70 32.82
CA ARG A 458 19.97 13.11 33.86
C ARG A 458 20.51 14.54 33.72
N PRO A 459 20.95 15.03 32.55
CA PRO A 459 21.38 16.42 32.42
C PRO A 459 20.25 17.42 32.71
N LEU A 460 19.03 17.14 32.27
CA LEU A 460 17.88 18.01 32.54
C LEU A 460 17.50 18.01 34.03
N TYR A 461 17.47 16.83 34.65
CA TYR A 461 17.23 16.69 36.09
C TYR A 461 18.23 17.52 36.90
N VAL A 462 19.55 17.43 36.60
CA VAL A 462 20.60 18.20 37.26
C VAL A 462 20.45 19.69 37.01
N ALA A 463 20.09 20.10 35.78
CA ALA A 463 19.84 21.50 35.45
C ALA A 463 18.69 22.08 36.27
N LEU A 464 17.53 21.39 36.29
CA LEU A 464 16.36 21.82 37.07
C LEU A 464 16.65 21.84 38.57
N LYS A 465 17.34 20.84 39.08
CA LYS A 465 17.76 20.80 40.50
C LYS A 465 18.69 21.94 40.86
N THR A 466 19.58 22.30 39.97
CA THR A 466 20.48 23.47 40.16
C THR A 466 19.70 24.78 40.18
N LEU A 467 18.70 24.92 39.30
CA LEU A 467 17.80 26.09 39.29
C LEU A 467 16.93 26.18 40.55
N ALA A 468 16.53 25.03 41.10
CA ALA A 468 15.67 24.94 42.27
C ALA A 468 16.45 25.12 43.59
N GLU A 469 17.63 24.51 43.72
CA GLU A 469 18.35 24.34 44.99
C GLU A 469 19.71 25.09 45.05
N GLY A 470 20.19 25.58 43.89
CA GLY A 470 21.45 26.35 43.82
C GLY A 470 22.62 25.62 43.17
N PRO A 471 23.72 26.33 42.89
CA PRO A 471 24.83 25.88 42.04
C PRO A 471 25.64 24.72 42.62
N ASP A 472 25.54 24.44 43.92
CA ASP A 472 26.28 23.34 44.57
C ASP A 472 25.89 21.96 43.98
N GLN A 473 24.71 21.83 43.40
CA GLN A 473 24.25 20.61 42.76
C GLN A 473 25.14 20.22 41.56
N LEU A 474 25.69 21.16 40.83
CA LEU A 474 26.63 20.92 39.72
C LEU A 474 27.99 20.36 40.16
N THR A 475 28.41 20.67 41.35
CA THR A 475 29.73 20.24 41.88
C THR A 475 29.72 18.75 42.25
N GLN A 476 28.54 18.18 42.50
CA GLN A 476 28.36 16.81 42.97
C GLN A 476 28.23 15.77 41.84
N VAL A 477 28.24 16.19 40.58
CA VAL A 477 28.05 15.30 39.42
C VAL A 477 29.31 15.22 38.55
N ALA A 478 29.43 14.08 37.85
CA ALA A 478 30.53 13.81 36.93
C ALA A 478 30.57 14.82 35.76
N PRO A 479 31.75 15.10 35.19
CA PRO A 479 31.90 16.08 34.09
C PRO A 479 30.98 15.81 32.89
N GLU A 480 30.73 14.53 32.56
CA GLU A 480 29.90 14.09 31.44
C GLU A 480 28.44 14.53 31.56
N VAL A 481 27.93 14.69 32.78
CA VAL A 481 26.61 15.20 33.09
C VAL A 481 26.62 16.70 33.33
N ARG A 482 27.69 17.20 33.98
CA ARG A 482 27.83 18.60 34.36
C ARG A 482 27.82 19.55 33.17
N GLN A 483 28.59 19.23 32.12
CA GLN A 483 28.71 20.09 30.94
C GLN A 483 27.36 20.25 30.21
N PRO A 484 26.64 19.16 29.88
CA PRO A 484 25.29 19.28 29.30
C PRO A 484 24.29 20.01 30.20
N ALA A 485 24.31 19.76 31.52
CA ALA A 485 23.45 20.47 32.47
C ALA A 485 23.72 21.97 32.50
N GLN A 486 25.01 22.39 32.48
CA GLN A 486 25.39 23.81 32.39
C GLN A 486 24.92 24.45 31.10
N ALA A 487 24.99 23.73 29.96
CA ALA A 487 24.47 24.20 28.67
C ALA A 487 22.96 24.43 28.73
N LEU A 488 22.21 23.51 29.34
CA LEU A 488 20.75 23.64 29.52
C LEU A 488 20.39 24.82 30.44
N ILE A 489 21.12 25.03 31.55
CA ILE A 489 20.88 26.19 32.42
C ILE A 489 21.13 27.49 31.67
N LYS A 490 22.19 27.55 30.89
CA LYS A 490 22.49 28.72 30.05
C LYS A 490 21.36 28.96 29.04
N GLN A 491 20.92 27.91 28.33
CA GLN A 491 19.84 27.97 27.38
C GLN A 491 18.53 28.44 28.03
N PHE A 492 18.15 27.91 29.19
CA PHE A 492 16.96 28.35 29.92
C PHE A 492 17.05 29.83 30.31
N ASN A 493 18.17 30.30 30.78
CA ASN A 493 18.37 31.70 31.14
C ASN A 493 18.32 32.62 29.91
N GLU A 494 18.87 32.21 28.77
CA GLU A 494 18.81 32.96 27.50
C GLU A 494 17.37 33.05 26.99
N TRP A 495 16.64 31.96 27.04
CA TRP A 495 15.24 31.94 26.62
C TRP A 495 14.33 32.78 27.53
N LEU A 496 14.50 32.70 28.85
CA LEU A 496 13.77 33.54 29.81
C LEU A 496 14.03 35.02 29.55
N ALA A 497 15.28 35.42 29.34
CA ALA A 497 15.66 36.80 29.04
C ALA A 497 15.04 37.30 27.70
N ALA A 498 15.03 36.45 26.68
CA ALA A 498 14.38 36.79 25.40
C ALA A 498 12.88 37.03 25.55
N MET A 499 12.17 36.12 26.26
CA MET A 499 10.74 36.26 26.53
C MET A 499 10.38 37.52 27.32
N GLU A 500 11.22 37.92 28.29
CA GLU A 500 11.04 39.16 29.05
C GLU A 500 11.25 40.39 28.17
N SER A 501 12.21 40.35 27.24
CA SER A 501 12.48 41.42 26.28
C SER A 501 11.30 41.63 25.31
N ASP A 502 10.72 40.55 24.79
CA ASP A 502 9.59 40.60 23.88
C ASP A 502 8.32 41.08 24.58
N ALA A 503 8.10 40.67 25.82
CA ALA A 503 7.02 41.16 26.66
C ALA A 503 7.13 42.68 26.95
N ALA A 504 8.36 43.17 27.13
CA ALA A 504 8.60 44.62 27.34
C ALA A 504 8.43 45.43 26.05
N ALA A 505 8.76 44.86 24.89
CA ALA A 505 8.58 45.50 23.57
C ALA A 505 7.10 45.56 23.12
N SER A 506 6.30 44.63 23.56
CA SER A 506 4.86 44.56 23.23
C SER A 506 3.93 45.33 24.19
N SER A 507 4.47 45.87 25.26
CA SER A 507 3.70 46.73 26.19
C SER A 507 3.35 48.08 25.54
N PRO A 508 2.08 48.49 25.46
CA PRO A 508 1.74 49.78 24.87
C PRO A 508 2.36 50.95 25.68
N GLN A 509 3.23 51.71 25.02
CA GLN A 509 3.75 52.96 25.62
C GLN A 509 2.57 53.86 25.98
N SER A 510 2.40 54.11 27.26
CA SER A 510 1.43 55.12 27.76
C SER A 510 1.69 56.45 27.05
N PRO A 511 0.68 57.14 26.52
CA PRO A 511 0.87 58.44 25.93
C PRO A 511 1.37 59.36 27.04
N ARG A 512 2.60 59.86 26.90
CA ARG A 512 3.10 60.97 27.78
C ARG A 512 2.15 62.13 27.62
N GLY A 513 1.40 62.37 28.69
CA GLY A 513 0.60 63.56 28.82
C GLY A 513 1.45 64.82 28.64
N GLY A 514 1.28 65.50 27.53
CA GLY A 514 1.69 66.88 27.38
C GLY A 514 0.69 67.76 28.10
N VAL A 515 1.09 68.27 29.22
CA VAL A 515 0.50 69.47 29.79
C VAL A 515 1.33 70.60 29.21
N ASP A 516 0.75 71.36 28.32
CA ASP A 516 0.68 72.83 28.35
C ASP A 516 -0.26 73.34 27.22
#